data_aa9d7441426a5541c10a1c62f3c4bb9f
#
_entry.id   aa9d7441426a5541c10a1c62f3c4bb9f
#
_cell.length_a   1.000
_cell.length_b   1.000
_cell.length_c   1.000
_cell.angle_alpha   90.00
_cell.angle_beta   90.00
_cell.angle_gamma   90.00
#
_symmetry.space_group_name_H-M   'P 1'
#
loop_
_entity.id
_entity.type
_entity.pdbx_description
1 polymer ?
#
loop_
_entity_poly.entity_id
_entity_poly.type
_entity_poly.pdbx_seq_one_letter_code
_entity_poly.pdbx_strand_id
1 'polypeptide(L)'
;AKQLRRDYDALILVCGHYEGVDQRFLDECVDEEISVGDFVLTGGELPAMCVVDAVSRLVPGVLGDEVCFTDESHWDGLLEYPQYSRPEEWHGLTVPEVLLSGNHEKVDRWRKKQAILRTMELRPDMFQKLRFPYKTRAERKFIAELEAENEQFRSRDPKNLDYRK
;
A
#
# COMPACT_ATOMS: atom_id res chain seq x y z
N ALA A 1 7.91 4.78 7.63
CA ALA A 1 9.16 4.30 7.04
C ALA A 1 9.90 5.42 6.29
N LYS A 2 9.31 6.04 5.25
CA LYS A 2 9.95 7.12 4.46
C LYS A 2 10.48 8.27 5.32
N GLN A 3 9.70 8.73 6.31
CA GLN A 3 10.10 9.78 7.23
C GLN A 3 11.28 9.33 8.10
N LEU A 4 11.20 8.17 8.74
CA LEU A 4 12.28 7.63 9.57
C LEU A 4 13.59 7.50 8.79
N ARG A 5 13.53 6.97 7.55
CA ARG A 5 14.72 6.86 6.69
C ARG A 5 15.31 8.22 6.29
N ARG A 6 14.47 9.24 6.09
CA ARG A 6 14.90 10.58 5.69
C ARG A 6 15.53 11.37 6.84
N ASP A 7 14.92 11.28 8.03
CA ASP A 7 15.18 12.20 9.13
C ASP A 7 16.22 11.67 10.13
N TYR A 8 16.54 10.34 10.08
CA TYR A 8 17.46 9.70 11.03
C TYR A 8 18.49 8.81 10.34
N ASP A 9 19.74 8.87 10.84
CA ASP A 9 20.84 7.99 10.42
C ASP A 9 20.86 6.68 11.21
N ALA A 10 20.28 6.67 12.41
CA ALA A 10 20.17 5.50 13.28
C ALA A 10 18.85 5.51 14.04
N LEU A 11 18.32 4.32 14.32
CA LEU A 11 17.10 4.12 15.10
C LEU A 11 17.39 3.20 16.27
N ILE A 12 16.93 3.58 17.47
CA ILE A 12 16.88 2.72 18.65
C ILE A 12 15.43 2.31 18.86
N LEU A 13 15.14 1.02 18.82
CA LEU A 13 13.79 0.47 18.99
C LEU A 13 13.66 -0.10 20.41
N VAL A 14 12.77 0.48 21.21
CA VAL A 14 12.46 0.01 22.56
C VAL A 14 11.28 -0.94 22.49
N CYS A 15 11.49 -2.19 22.88
CA CYS A 15 10.48 -3.24 22.87
C CYS A 15 10.06 -3.54 24.32
N GLY A 16 8.84 -3.11 24.68
CA GLY A 16 8.27 -3.39 26.00
C GLY A 16 7.73 -4.81 26.12
N HIS A 17 7.75 -5.33 27.35
CA HIS A 17 7.17 -6.60 27.74
C HIS A 17 6.23 -6.43 28.93
N TYR A 18 5.46 -7.47 29.25
CA TYR A 18 4.51 -7.52 30.35
C TYR A 18 3.48 -6.37 30.30
N GLU A 19 3.45 -5.50 31.31
CA GLU A 19 2.52 -4.36 31.40
C GLU A 19 2.95 -3.15 30.59
N GLY A 20 4.12 -3.19 29.91
CA GLY A 20 4.61 -2.11 29.05
C GLY A 20 5.89 -1.43 29.56
N VAL A 21 6.12 -0.23 29.10
CA VAL A 21 7.29 0.60 29.43
C VAL A 21 6.87 1.70 30.41
N ASP A 22 7.73 2.06 31.35
CA ASP A 22 7.47 3.13 32.31
C ASP A 22 7.18 4.45 31.58
N GLN A 23 6.05 5.08 31.91
CA GLN A 23 5.60 6.30 31.25
C GLN A 23 6.63 7.43 31.33
N ARG A 24 7.33 7.56 32.43
CA ARG A 24 8.37 8.59 32.60
C ARG A 24 9.54 8.40 31.64
N PHE A 25 9.88 7.13 31.32
CA PHE A 25 10.89 6.84 30.30
C PHE A 25 10.38 7.20 28.90
N LEU A 26 9.11 6.92 28.60
CA LEU A 26 8.50 7.32 27.32
C LEU A 26 8.51 8.85 27.17
N ASP A 27 8.11 9.58 28.21
CA ASP A 27 8.02 11.04 28.19
C ASP A 27 9.38 11.74 28.07
N GLU A 28 10.45 11.14 28.64
CA GLU A 28 11.78 11.78 28.70
C GLU A 28 12.73 11.32 27.59
N CYS A 29 12.60 10.08 27.12
CA CYS A 29 13.63 9.43 26.30
C CYS A 29 13.16 8.97 24.93
N VAL A 30 11.84 8.91 24.68
CA VAL A 30 11.30 8.38 23.43
C VAL A 30 10.84 9.51 22.52
N ASP A 31 11.36 9.55 21.31
CA ASP A 31 11.01 10.55 20.31
C ASP A 31 9.64 10.26 19.65
N GLU A 32 9.30 8.98 19.45
CA GLU A 32 8.07 8.58 18.77
C GLU A 32 7.59 7.21 19.22
N GLU A 33 6.29 7.07 19.47
CA GLU A 33 5.62 5.79 19.68
C GLU A 33 4.93 5.34 18.41
N ILE A 34 5.19 4.09 17.97
CA ILE A 34 4.69 3.53 16.73
C ILE A 34 3.79 2.34 17.01
N SER A 35 2.54 2.42 16.56
CA SER A 35 1.62 1.28 16.52
C SER A 35 1.58 0.67 15.13
N VAL A 36 1.62 -0.67 15.06
CA VAL A 36 1.47 -1.42 13.80
C VAL A 36 0.04 -1.89 13.53
N GLY A 37 -0.88 -1.66 14.47
CA GLY A 37 -2.31 -1.99 14.29
C GLY A 37 -3.07 -2.08 15.61
N ASP A 38 -4.39 -2.21 15.51
CA ASP A 38 -5.34 -2.28 16.64
C ASP A 38 -5.45 -3.73 17.17
N PHE A 39 -4.34 -4.29 17.61
CA PHE A 39 -4.26 -5.63 18.20
C PHE A 39 -3.14 -5.69 19.24
N VAL A 40 -3.22 -6.65 20.16
CA VAL A 40 -2.24 -6.82 21.25
C VAL A 40 -1.29 -7.97 20.92
N LEU A 41 -0.01 -7.74 21.12
CA LEU A 41 1.06 -8.72 20.99
C LEU A 41 1.74 -8.95 22.36
N THR A 42 2.49 -10.04 22.51
CA THR A 42 3.17 -10.40 23.76
C THR A 42 4.39 -9.52 24.07
N GLY A 43 4.90 -8.80 23.08
CA GLY A 43 6.04 -7.89 23.22
C GLY A 43 6.22 -7.01 21.98
N GLY A 44 7.15 -6.07 22.06
CA GLY A 44 7.42 -5.09 21.00
C GLY A 44 8.32 -5.58 19.87
N GLU A 45 8.87 -6.80 19.93
CA GLU A 45 9.85 -7.27 18.94
C GLU A 45 9.26 -7.48 17.56
N LEU A 46 8.05 -8.04 17.46
CA LEU A 46 7.39 -8.24 16.16
C LEU A 46 7.04 -6.90 15.49
N PRO A 47 6.44 -5.90 16.18
CA PRO A 47 6.33 -4.56 15.65
C PRO A 47 7.66 -3.94 15.24
N ALA A 48 8.71 -4.09 16.07
CA ALA A 48 10.03 -3.59 15.73
C ALA A 48 10.58 -4.22 14.45
N MET A 49 10.43 -5.54 14.26
CA MET A 49 10.81 -6.22 13.02
C MET A 49 10.05 -5.67 11.81
N CYS A 50 8.75 -5.37 11.94
CA CYS A 50 7.98 -4.73 10.88
C CYS A 50 8.55 -3.35 10.51
N VAL A 51 8.92 -2.55 11.50
CA VAL A 51 9.53 -1.23 11.29
C VAL A 51 10.91 -1.36 10.64
N VAL A 52 11.75 -2.29 11.14
CA VAL A 52 13.08 -2.54 10.56
C VAL A 52 12.98 -2.96 9.10
N ASP A 53 12.11 -3.93 8.77
CA ASP A 53 11.93 -4.38 7.39
C ASP A 53 11.46 -3.21 6.50
N ALA A 54 10.42 -2.50 6.91
CA ALA A 54 9.84 -1.41 6.14
C ALA A 54 10.81 -0.23 5.93
N VAL A 55 11.73 0.03 6.86
CA VAL A 55 12.73 1.11 6.75
C VAL A 55 13.95 0.65 5.97
N SER A 56 14.47 -0.56 6.24
CA SER A 56 15.69 -1.07 5.62
C SER A 56 15.54 -1.23 4.10
N ARG A 57 14.35 -1.60 3.62
CA ARG A 57 14.05 -1.68 2.18
C ARG A 57 14.24 -0.35 1.44
N LEU A 58 14.18 0.78 2.14
CA LEU A 58 14.39 2.12 1.60
C LEU A 58 15.87 2.56 1.65
N VAL A 59 16.75 1.73 2.21
CA VAL A 59 18.19 2.00 2.26
C VAL A 59 18.82 1.53 0.94
N PRO A 60 19.60 2.39 0.25
CA PRO A 60 20.27 2.00 -1.00
C PRO A 60 21.12 0.75 -0.81
N GLY A 61 21.02 -0.19 -1.75
CA GLY A 61 21.80 -1.44 -1.74
C GLY A 61 21.23 -2.58 -0.88
N VAL A 62 20.15 -2.36 -0.13
CA VAL A 62 19.46 -3.44 0.61
C VAL A 62 18.62 -4.29 -0.36
N LEU A 63 17.88 -3.65 -1.25
CA LEU A 63 17.21 -4.32 -2.37
C LEU A 63 18.07 -4.18 -3.63
N GLY A 64 18.05 -5.19 -4.49
CA GLY A 64 18.87 -5.21 -5.69
C GLY A 64 18.52 -4.17 -6.75
N ASP A 65 17.30 -3.65 -6.72
CA ASP A 65 16.83 -2.61 -7.65
C ASP A 65 15.85 -1.67 -6.92
N GLU A 66 16.00 -0.37 -7.14
CA GLU A 66 15.10 0.65 -6.57
C GLU A 66 13.66 0.54 -7.10
N VAL A 67 13.47 -0.02 -8.28
CA VAL A 67 12.14 -0.30 -8.85
C VAL A 67 11.34 -1.28 -7.98
N CYS A 68 12.02 -2.12 -7.18
CA CYS A 68 11.37 -3.11 -6.32
C CYS A 68 10.41 -2.52 -5.28
N PHE A 69 10.54 -1.23 -4.92
CA PHE A 69 9.65 -0.60 -3.93
C PHE A 69 8.87 0.60 -4.48
N THR A 70 9.25 1.15 -5.66
CA THR A 70 8.57 2.33 -6.23
C THR A 70 7.21 1.99 -6.83
N ASP A 71 7.04 0.75 -7.29
CA ASP A 71 5.79 0.24 -7.87
C ASP A 71 4.85 -0.41 -6.84
N GLU A 72 5.29 -0.51 -5.57
CA GLU A 72 4.53 -1.14 -4.50
C GLU A 72 3.48 -0.21 -3.88
N SER A 73 2.55 -0.84 -3.13
CA SER A 73 1.52 -0.13 -2.35
C SER A 73 2.12 0.96 -1.47
N HIS A 74 1.41 2.07 -1.36
CA HIS A 74 1.76 3.24 -0.54
C HIS A 74 2.94 4.10 -1.01
N TRP A 75 3.63 3.75 -2.10
CA TRP A 75 4.73 4.58 -2.59
C TRP A 75 4.25 5.94 -3.12
N ASP A 76 3.26 5.90 -4.02
CA ASP A 76 2.61 7.09 -4.60
C ASP A 76 1.24 7.38 -3.97
N GLY A 77 0.90 6.67 -2.88
CA GLY A 77 -0.38 6.81 -2.18
C GLY A 77 -1.48 5.89 -2.71
N LEU A 78 -1.20 5.05 -3.70
CA LEU A 78 -2.11 4.03 -4.20
C LEU A 78 -1.81 2.66 -3.59
N LEU A 79 -2.78 1.77 -3.63
CA LEU A 79 -2.54 0.33 -3.49
C LEU A 79 -2.00 -0.22 -4.80
N GLU A 80 -1.18 -1.26 -4.70
CA GLU A 80 -0.67 -1.97 -5.86
C GLU A 80 -1.80 -2.62 -6.68
N TYR A 81 -1.60 -2.71 -7.98
CA TYR A 81 -2.49 -3.42 -8.90
C TYR A 81 -2.49 -4.94 -8.66
N PRO A 82 -3.51 -5.70 -9.12
CA PRO A 82 -3.55 -7.16 -8.96
C PRO A 82 -2.38 -7.84 -9.67
N GLN A 83 -1.69 -8.71 -8.96
CA GLN A 83 -0.62 -9.54 -9.50
C GLN A 83 -1.17 -10.88 -9.99
N TYR A 84 -0.59 -11.40 -11.06
CA TYR A 84 -0.93 -12.69 -11.66
C TYR A 84 0.32 -13.53 -11.81
N SER A 85 0.22 -14.82 -11.50
CA SER A 85 1.28 -15.81 -11.67
C SER A 85 0.87 -16.88 -12.68
N ARG A 86 1.78 -17.74 -13.05
CA ARG A 86 1.47 -18.94 -13.83
C ARG A 86 0.66 -19.95 -12.99
N PRO A 87 -0.21 -20.73 -13.62
CA PRO A 87 -0.54 -20.82 -15.05
C PRO A 87 -1.43 -19.64 -15.51
N GLU A 88 -1.56 -19.46 -16.84
CA GLU A 88 -2.42 -18.42 -17.45
C GLU A 88 -3.92 -18.63 -17.16
N GLU A 89 -4.32 -19.87 -16.96
CA GLU A 89 -5.68 -20.23 -16.55
C GLU A 89 -5.62 -21.08 -15.28
N TRP A 90 -6.45 -20.71 -14.29
CA TRP A 90 -6.61 -21.43 -13.04
C TRP A 90 -8.08 -21.50 -12.65
N HIS A 91 -8.63 -22.71 -12.61
CA HIS A 91 -10.06 -23.00 -12.29
C HIS A 91 -11.05 -22.19 -13.15
N GLY A 92 -10.76 -22.03 -14.46
CA GLY A 92 -11.59 -21.27 -15.39
C GLY A 92 -11.41 -19.75 -15.30
N LEU A 93 -10.52 -19.26 -14.45
CA LEU A 93 -10.14 -17.85 -14.34
C LEU A 93 -8.86 -17.61 -15.14
N THR A 94 -8.88 -16.65 -16.04
CA THR A 94 -7.75 -16.35 -16.92
C THR A 94 -7.04 -15.06 -16.52
N VAL A 95 -5.74 -14.99 -16.79
CA VAL A 95 -4.97 -13.75 -16.71
C VAL A 95 -5.53 -12.75 -17.74
N PRO A 96 -5.70 -11.46 -17.38
CA PRO A 96 -6.14 -10.45 -18.34
C PRO A 96 -5.28 -10.40 -19.61
N GLU A 97 -5.87 -10.48 -20.79
CA GLU A 97 -5.17 -10.52 -22.08
C GLU A 97 -4.19 -9.36 -22.30
N VAL A 98 -4.48 -8.20 -21.73
CA VAL A 98 -3.60 -7.03 -21.83
C VAL A 98 -2.22 -7.30 -21.22
N LEU A 99 -2.13 -8.13 -20.15
CA LEU A 99 -0.87 -8.50 -19.50
C LEU A 99 -0.04 -9.48 -20.34
N LEU A 100 -0.69 -10.21 -21.23
CA LEU A 100 -0.07 -11.17 -22.15
C LEU A 100 0.29 -10.54 -23.51
N SER A 101 -0.15 -9.29 -23.76
CA SER A 101 -0.04 -8.64 -25.08
C SER A 101 1.37 -8.23 -25.48
N GLY A 102 2.33 -8.19 -24.55
CA GLY A 102 3.68 -7.64 -24.79
C GLY A 102 3.73 -6.12 -25.02
N ASN A 103 2.59 -5.42 -24.98
CA ASN A 103 2.52 -3.98 -25.17
C ASN A 103 2.65 -3.26 -23.83
N HIS A 104 3.88 -2.82 -23.48
CA HIS A 104 4.18 -2.19 -22.21
C HIS A 104 3.30 -0.97 -21.89
N GLU A 105 3.02 -0.11 -22.86
CA GLU A 105 2.17 1.07 -22.65
C GLU A 105 0.73 0.69 -22.24
N LYS A 106 0.15 -0.33 -22.88
CA LYS A 106 -1.17 -0.83 -22.51
C LYS A 106 -1.17 -1.50 -21.16
N VAL A 107 -0.11 -2.25 -20.83
CA VAL A 107 0.08 -2.91 -19.54
C VAL A 107 0.17 -1.87 -18.42
N ASP A 108 1.00 -0.83 -18.58
CA ASP A 108 1.18 0.21 -17.57
C ASP A 108 -0.08 1.03 -17.34
N ARG A 109 -0.80 1.33 -18.42
CA ARG A 109 -2.13 1.99 -18.33
C ARG A 109 -3.14 1.12 -17.58
N TRP A 110 -3.16 -0.18 -17.83
CA TRP A 110 -4.02 -1.14 -17.13
C TRP A 110 -3.65 -1.23 -15.66
N ARG A 111 -2.36 -1.37 -15.32
CA ARG A 111 -1.85 -1.39 -13.94
C ARG A 111 -2.27 -0.15 -13.17
N LYS A 112 -2.07 1.03 -13.74
CA LYS A 112 -2.49 2.31 -13.16
C LYS A 112 -3.99 2.35 -12.90
N LYS A 113 -4.79 1.92 -13.87
CA LYS A 113 -6.25 1.81 -13.73
C LYS A 113 -6.62 0.92 -12.55
N GLN A 114 -6.05 -0.28 -12.47
CA GLN A 114 -6.34 -1.25 -11.41
C GLN A 114 -5.90 -0.77 -10.03
N ALA A 115 -4.74 -0.14 -9.91
CA ALA A 115 -4.27 0.47 -8.66
C ALA A 115 -5.26 1.53 -8.14
N ILE A 116 -5.75 2.39 -9.01
CA ILE A 116 -6.76 3.41 -8.66
C ILE A 116 -8.06 2.76 -8.20
N LEU A 117 -8.61 1.81 -8.97
CA LEU A 117 -9.86 1.13 -8.63
C LEU A 117 -9.77 0.39 -7.29
N ARG A 118 -8.68 -0.36 -7.06
CA ARG A 118 -8.44 -1.03 -5.76
C ARG A 118 -8.33 -0.05 -4.61
N THR A 119 -7.69 1.09 -4.82
CA THR A 119 -7.57 2.09 -3.76
C THR A 119 -8.91 2.72 -3.44
N MET A 120 -9.74 3.03 -4.44
CA MET A 120 -11.10 3.52 -4.25
C MET A 120 -11.95 2.54 -3.44
N GLU A 121 -11.82 1.25 -3.72
CA GLU A 121 -12.62 0.19 -3.11
C GLU A 121 -12.14 -0.14 -1.69
N LEU A 122 -10.86 -0.47 -1.53
CA LEU A 122 -10.31 -1.05 -0.30
C LEU A 122 -9.80 0.01 0.68
N ARG A 123 -9.38 1.18 0.17
CA ARG A 123 -8.82 2.28 0.97
C ARG A 123 -9.36 3.63 0.53
N PRO A 124 -10.69 3.85 0.66
CA PRO A 124 -11.32 5.14 0.31
C PRO A 124 -10.72 6.31 1.11
N ASP A 125 -10.23 6.06 2.32
CA ASP A 125 -9.52 7.03 3.14
C ASP A 125 -8.20 7.50 2.51
N MET A 126 -7.47 6.60 1.86
CA MET A 126 -6.25 6.94 1.09
C MET A 126 -6.63 7.69 -0.18
N PHE A 127 -7.61 7.19 -0.91
CA PHE A 127 -8.06 7.81 -2.16
C PHE A 127 -8.48 9.26 -1.97
N GLN A 128 -9.22 9.58 -0.90
CA GLN A 128 -9.63 10.94 -0.57
C GLN A 128 -8.44 11.87 -0.22
N LYS A 129 -7.36 11.33 0.33
CA LYS A 129 -6.13 12.07 0.64
C LYS A 129 -5.24 12.28 -0.58
N LEU A 130 -5.43 11.48 -1.62
CA LEU A 130 -4.71 11.65 -2.87
C LEU A 130 -5.13 12.98 -3.49
N ARG A 131 -4.30 13.99 -3.29
CA ARG A 131 -4.30 15.17 -4.13
C ARG A 131 -3.63 14.78 -5.45
N PHE A 132 -4.37 14.06 -6.32
CA PHE A 132 -3.92 13.94 -7.68
C PHE A 132 -3.75 15.36 -8.20
N PRO A 133 -2.54 15.75 -8.59
CA PRO A 133 -2.39 16.96 -9.35
C PRO A 133 -2.98 16.67 -10.72
N TYR A 134 -4.30 16.77 -10.85
CA TYR A 134 -4.99 16.74 -12.15
C TYR A 134 -4.51 17.92 -12.96
N LYS A 135 -3.30 17.82 -13.46
CA LYS A 135 -2.66 18.87 -14.23
C LYS A 135 -3.33 19.02 -15.59
N THR A 136 -3.92 17.93 -16.10
CA THR A 136 -4.50 17.92 -17.43
C THR A 136 -6.00 17.61 -17.42
N ARG A 137 -6.72 18.11 -18.47
CA ARG A 137 -8.12 17.77 -18.72
C ARG A 137 -8.32 16.27 -18.96
N ALA A 138 -7.33 15.62 -19.57
CA ALA A 138 -7.35 14.19 -19.87
C ALA A 138 -7.33 13.33 -18.60
N GLU A 139 -6.48 13.69 -17.61
CA GLU A 139 -6.43 13.00 -16.31
C GLU A 139 -7.74 13.15 -15.55
N ARG A 140 -8.32 14.33 -15.52
CA ARG A 140 -9.63 14.56 -14.87
C ARG A 140 -10.73 13.71 -15.50
N LYS A 141 -10.75 13.64 -16.82
CA LYS A 141 -11.71 12.81 -17.56
C LYS A 141 -11.52 11.33 -17.24
N PHE A 142 -10.30 10.84 -17.23
CA PHE A 142 -9.96 9.46 -16.92
C PHE A 142 -10.44 9.05 -15.51
N ILE A 143 -10.22 9.90 -14.50
CA ILE A 143 -10.70 9.58 -13.14
C ILE A 143 -12.23 9.62 -13.07
N ALA A 144 -12.89 10.59 -13.68
CA ALA A 144 -14.35 10.62 -13.71
C ALA A 144 -14.96 9.38 -14.39
N GLU A 145 -14.31 8.87 -15.44
CA GLU A 145 -14.68 7.59 -16.06
C GLU A 145 -14.52 6.41 -15.10
N LEU A 146 -13.43 6.38 -14.32
CA LEU A 146 -13.19 5.33 -13.32
C LEU A 146 -14.16 5.40 -12.13
N GLU A 147 -14.50 6.58 -11.67
CA GLU A 147 -15.50 6.79 -10.61
C GLU A 147 -16.87 6.28 -11.06
N ALA A 148 -17.30 6.63 -12.27
CA ALA A 148 -18.55 6.15 -12.84
C ALA A 148 -18.56 4.63 -13.04
N GLU A 149 -17.46 4.03 -13.48
CA GLU A 149 -17.30 2.58 -13.63
C GLU A 149 -17.38 1.88 -12.26
N ASN A 150 -16.76 2.42 -11.23
CA ASN A 150 -16.79 1.88 -9.87
C ASN A 150 -18.19 1.96 -9.25
N GLU A 151 -18.92 3.05 -9.44
CA GLU A 151 -20.32 3.18 -9.00
C GLU A 151 -21.23 2.16 -9.68
N GLN A 152 -21.06 1.94 -11.00
CA GLN A 152 -21.80 0.92 -11.74
C GLN A 152 -21.46 -0.50 -11.25
N PHE A 153 -20.21 -0.77 -10.90
CA PHE A 153 -19.79 -2.05 -10.34
C PHE A 153 -20.44 -2.30 -8.97
N ARG A 154 -20.40 -1.32 -8.08
CA ARG A 154 -21.04 -1.38 -6.75
C ARG A 154 -22.54 -1.58 -6.81
N SER A 155 -23.21 -1.00 -7.80
CA SER A 155 -24.66 -1.15 -7.98
C SER A 155 -25.09 -2.51 -8.51
N ARG A 156 -24.18 -3.25 -9.19
CA ARG A 156 -24.48 -4.56 -9.80
C ARG A 156 -24.31 -5.75 -8.84
N ASP A 157 -23.48 -5.65 -7.83
CA ASP A 157 -23.26 -6.74 -6.87
C ASP A 157 -23.05 -6.24 -5.43
N PRO A 158 -24.19 -6.04 -4.68
CA PRO A 158 -24.12 -5.65 -3.26
C PRO A 158 -23.44 -6.69 -2.36
N LYS A 159 -23.29 -7.95 -2.81
CA LYS A 159 -22.70 -9.05 -2.01
C LYS A 159 -21.17 -9.04 -2.04
N ASN A 160 -20.56 -8.40 -3.04
CA ASN A 160 -19.09 -8.26 -3.12
C ASN A 160 -18.51 -7.18 -2.19
N LEU A 161 -19.34 -6.49 -1.40
CA LEU A 161 -18.93 -5.41 -0.50
C LEU A 161 -18.69 -5.88 0.95
N ASP A 162 -18.93 -7.15 1.27
CA ASP A 162 -18.84 -7.64 2.66
C ASP A 162 -17.52 -8.38 2.97
N TYR A 163 -16.39 -7.71 2.71
CA TYR A 163 -15.09 -8.13 3.24
C TYR A 163 -14.88 -7.76 4.73
N ARG A 164 -15.94 -7.44 5.46
CA ARG A 164 -15.92 -7.11 6.90
C ARG A 164 -16.52 -8.24 7.76
N LYS A 165 -16.19 -9.50 7.44
CA LYS A 165 -16.41 -10.58 8.41
C LYS A 165 -15.14 -11.32 8.68
#